data_99403e31be051e57af7da9ef8cf0c2fe
#
_entry.id   99403e31be051e57af7da9ef8cf0c2fe
#
_cell.length_a   1.000
_cell.length_b   1.000
_cell.length_c   1.000
_cell.angle_alpha   90.00
_cell.angle_beta   90.00
_cell.angle_gamma   90.00
#
_symmetry.space_group_name_H-M   'P 1'
#
loop_
_entity.id
_entity.type
_entity.pdbx_description
1 polymer ?
#
loop_
_entity_poly.entity_id
_entity_poly.type
_entity_poly.pdbx_seq_one_letter_code
_entity_poly.pdbx_strand_id
1 'polypeptide(L)'
;TPNIDRLARQGFLFENAYSEGLPTVPVRRALMTGRFTLPYGGWQPLAPDDTTVADIMWGKNMQTALVYDTPPMRLPKYGYSRGFDFVSFNPGQELDHTSFADVPLDPALKPEDYTSPTMVFNEKGEVIDDDSTQLLDEIGCFLRQQQFRKPEDSYISRVMTDAQNWLSNRRDKTRPFLLWVDSFDPHEPWDPESVWKGEPCPYDPEYVGNPLVLAPWTPIEGRITERECEHIR
;
A
#
# COMPACT_ATOMS: atom_id res chain seq x y z
N THR A 1 -12.62 15.35 -0.64
CA THR A 1 -11.87 14.98 0.60
C THR A 1 -12.11 15.99 1.73
N PRO A 2 -13.34 16.02 2.34
CA PRO A 2 -13.75 17.13 3.21
C PRO A 2 -12.83 17.35 4.43
N ASN A 3 -12.22 16.29 4.95
CA ASN A 3 -11.31 16.39 6.10
C ASN A 3 -9.92 16.92 5.69
N ILE A 4 -9.39 16.45 4.57
CA ILE A 4 -8.13 16.97 4.01
C ILE A 4 -8.29 18.42 3.59
N ASP A 5 -9.41 18.78 2.93
CA ASP A 5 -9.73 20.14 2.53
C ASP A 5 -9.86 21.07 3.74
N ARG A 6 -10.42 20.58 4.86
CA ARG A 6 -10.45 21.33 6.11
C ARG A 6 -9.05 21.57 6.66
N LEU A 7 -8.19 20.56 6.66
CA LEU A 7 -6.80 20.70 7.09
C LEU A 7 -6.03 21.68 6.22
N ALA A 8 -6.19 21.62 4.90
CA ALA A 8 -5.57 22.55 3.96
C ALA A 8 -5.97 24.00 4.23
N ARG A 9 -7.25 24.25 4.57
CA ARG A 9 -7.74 25.61 4.94
C ARG A 9 -7.18 26.11 6.26
N GLN A 10 -6.76 25.23 7.15
CA GLN A 10 -6.22 25.59 8.47
C GLN A 10 -4.68 25.63 8.52
N GLY A 11 -4.02 25.13 7.48
CA GLY A 11 -2.57 25.01 7.40
C GLY A 11 -1.98 25.62 6.16
N PHE A 12 -0.91 25.00 5.68
CA PHE A 12 -0.25 25.37 4.43
C PHE A 12 -0.44 24.23 3.41
N LEU A 13 -0.87 24.59 2.20
CA LEU A 13 -0.95 23.70 1.06
C LEU A 13 0.21 24.01 0.11
N PHE A 14 1.07 23.01 -0.13
CA PHE A 14 2.15 23.11 -1.10
C PHE A 14 1.64 22.65 -2.46
N GLU A 15 1.46 23.59 -3.40
CA GLU A 15 1.02 23.28 -4.76
C GLU A 15 2.14 22.62 -5.60
N ASN A 16 3.39 22.84 -5.23
CA ASN A 16 4.56 22.27 -5.87
C ASN A 16 5.44 21.59 -4.81
N ALA A 17 5.25 20.30 -4.62
CA ALA A 17 6.06 19.47 -3.73
C ALA A 17 6.80 18.41 -4.54
N TYR A 18 8.13 18.35 -4.38
CA TYR A 18 8.99 17.44 -5.12
C TYR A 18 9.54 16.40 -4.16
N SER A 19 9.37 15.11 -4.51
CA SER A 19 10.00 14.03 -3.76
C SER A 19 11.50 13.98 -4.07
N GLU A 20 12.32 13.86 -3.03
CA GLU A 20 13.75 13.69 -3.19
C GLU A 20 14.11 12.28 -3.65
N GLY A 21 13.35 11.28 -3.29
CA GLY A 21 13.62 9.89 -3.63
C GLY A 21 12.36 9.14 -4.06
N LEU A 22 12.53 8.18 -4.96
CA LEU A 22 11.51 7.26 -5.42
C LEU A 22 12.14 5.88 -5.59
N PRO A 23 11.38 4.80 -5.49
CA PRO A 23 10.00 4.71 -5.03
C PRO A 23 9.88 4.60 -3.49
N THR A 24 9.20 3.59 -2.98
CA THR A 24 8.75 3.35 -1.60
C THR A 24 9.80 3.57 -0.51
N VAL A 25 10.91 2.83 -0.56
CA VAL A 25 11.94 2.84 0.50
C VAL A 25 12.79 4.11 0.45
N PRO A 26 13.30 4.57 -0.70
CA PRO A 26 14.09 5.80 -0.78
C PRO A 26 13.36 7.04 -0.26
N VAL A 27 12.07 7.23 -0.64
CA VAL A 27 11.31 8.40 -0.19
C VAL A 27 11.09 8.39 1.32
N ARG A 28 10.79 7.22 1.90
CA ARG A 28 10.59 7.11 3.36
C ARG A 28 11.89 7.34 4.13
N ARG A 29 13.03 6.88 3.60
CA ARG A 29 14.33 7.17 4.18
C ARG A 29 14.59 8.69 4.18
N ALA A 30 14.36 9.37 3.06
CA ALA A 30 14.51 10.81 2.97
C ALA A 30 13.61 11.55 3.97
N LEU A 31 12.34 11.18 4.06
CA LEU A 31 11.37 11.78 4.98
C LEU A 31 11.76 11.54 6.46
N MET A 32 12.22 10.33 6.80
CA MET A 32 12.58 10.00 8.19
C MET A 32 13.90 10.59 8.64
N THR A 33 14.87 10.76 7.72
CA THR A 33 16.23 11.21 8.08
C THR A 33 16.50 12.67 7.72
N GLY A 34 15.70 13.27 6.84
CA GLY A 34 15.96 14.59 6.26
C GLY A 34 17.19 14.62 5.35
N ARG A 35 17.67 13.48 4.89
CA ARG A 35 18.86 13.35 4.02
C ARG A 35 18.48 13.02 2.60
N PHE A 36 19.24 13.54 1.66
CA PHE A 36 19.17 13.12 0.26
C PHE A 36 19.59 11.66 0.12
N THR A 37 18.83 10.86 -0.60
CA THR A 37 19.06 9.42 -0.77
C THR A 37 19.60 9.07 -2.16
N LEU A 38 19.18 9.80 -3.19
CA LEU A 38 19.51 9.53 -4.59
C LEU A 38 21.02 9.39 -4.88
N PRO A 39 21.93 10.20 -4.31
CA PRO A 39 23.36 10.03 -4.59
C PRO A 39 24.00 8.82 -3.91
N TYR A 40 23.37 8.25 -2.89
CA TYR A 40 24.03 7.31 -1.96
C TYR A 40 23.40 5.93 -1.88
N GLY A 41 22.21 5.74 -2.39
CA GLY A 41 21.57 4.44 -2.33
C GLY A 41 20.10 4.48 -2.77
N GLY A 42 19.74 3.57 -3.62
CA GLY A 42 18.37 3.34 -4.02
C GLY A 42 17.57 2.64 -2.91
N TRP A 43 17.14 1.44 -3.20
CA TRP A 43 16.35 0.60 -2.28
C TRP A 43 17.23 -0.02 -1.19
N GLN A 44 17.51 0.74 -0.12
CA GLN A 44 18.43 0.36 0.94
C GLN A 44 17.77 0.49 2.33
N PRO A 45 18.14 -0.37 3.30
CA PRO A 45 17.75 -0.17 4.68
C PRO A 45 18.28 1.15 5.25
N LEU A 46 17.72 1.60 6.37
CA LEU A 46 18.32 2.67 7.16
C LEU A 46 19.73 2.24 7.60
N ALA A 47 20.71 3.10 7.35
CA ALA A 47 22.08 2.84 7.82
C ALA A 47 22.14 2.89 9.37
N PRO A 48 23.09 2.19 9.99
CA PRO A 48 23.22 2.21 11.44
C PRO A 48 23.43 3.61 12.04
N ASP A 49 24.07 4.51 11.28
CA ASP A 49 24.32 5.92 11.64
C ASP A 49 23.26 6.90 11.15
N ASP A 50 22.23 6.45 10.48
CA ASP A 50 21.08 7.30 10.17
C ASP A 50 20.34 7.65 11.46
N THR A 51 20.18 8.92 11.74
CA THR A 51 19.31 9.42 12.82
C THR A 51 17.96 9.77 12.23
N THR A 52 16.91 9.15 12.73
CA THR A 52 15.54 9.41 12.26
C THR A 52 14.85 10.48 13.09
N VAL A 53 13.79 11.07 12.56
CA VAL A 53 12.92 11.96 13.33
C VAL A 53 12.34 11.25 14.55
N ALA A 54 12.06 9.96 14.48
CA ALA A 54 11.59 9.16 15.61
C ALA A 54 12.67 9.05 16.71
N ASP A 55 13.94 8.78 16.35
CA ASP A 55 15.06 8.75 17.30
C ASP A 55 15.21 10.10 18.04
N ILE A 56 15.09 11.21 17.28
CA ILE A 56 15.19 12.56 17.84
C ILE A 56 14.05 12.84 18.83
N MET A 57 12.84 12.50 18.46
CA MET A 57 11.66 12.76 19.31
C MET A 57 11.64 11.87 20.54
N TRP A 58 12.00 10.61 20.39
CA TRP A 58 12.19 9.69 21.50
C TRP A 58 13.26 10.20 22.49
N GLY A 59 14.41 10.67 21.97
CA GLY A 59 15.46 11.27 22.78
C GLY A 59 15.04 12.56 23.52
N LYS A 60 13.96 13.20 23.08
CA LYS A 60 13.33 14.35 23.76
C LYS A 60 12.18 13.94 24.72
N ASN A 61 12.08 12.68 25.06
CA ASN A 61 11.03 12.11 25.92
C ASN A 61 9.61 12.30 25.37
N MET A 62 9.46 12.40 24.05
CA MET A 62 8.15 12.33 23.40
C MET A 62 7.75 10.86 23.21
N GLN A 63 6.45 10.59 23.21
CA GLN A 63 5.94 9.30 22.79
C GLN A 63 6.04 9.20 21.26
N THR A 64 6.43 8.05 20.76
CA THR A 64 6.58 7.83 19.30
C THR A 64 5.77 6.62 18.87
N ALA A 65 4.96 6.77 17.84
CA ALA A 65 4.13 5.70 17.32
C ALA A 65 4.22 5.61 15.80
N LEU A 66 4.29 4.38 15.29
CA LEU A 66 4.24 4.02 13.87
C LEU A 66 3.05 3.11 13.64
N VAL A 67 2.14 3.52 12.77
CA VAL A 67 1.02 2.70 12.30
C VAL A 67 1.09 2.63 10.79
N TYR A 68 1.18 1.43 10.23
CA TYR A 68 1.44 1.28 8.80
C TYR A 68 0.97 -0.06 8.25
N ASP A 69 0.88 -0.14 6.91
CA ASP A 69 0.61 -1.35 6.14
C ASP A 69 1.65 -1.63 5.05
N THR A 70 2.61 -0.74 4.86
CA THR A 70 3.67 -0.84 3.85
C THR A 70 4.62 -2.01 4.11
N PRO A 71 4.58 -3.12 3.33
CA PRO A 71 5.33 -4.34 3.64
C PRO A 71 6.85 -4.17 3.71
N PRO A 72 7.52 -3.39 2.82
CA PRO A 72 8.97 -3.20 2.92
C PRO A 72 9.44 -2.61 4.25
N MET A 73 8.62 -1.76 4.90
CA MET A 73 8.98 -1.16 6.20
C MET A 73 8.96 -2.16 7.35
N ARG A 74 8.20 -3.26 7.22
CA ARG A 74 8.09 -4.32 8.24
C ARG A 74 9.38 -5.10 8.42
N LEU A 75 10.18 -5.24 7.36
CA LEU A 75 11.36 -6.09 7.40
C LEU A 75 12.37 -5.59 8.43
N PRO A 76 12.73 -6.37 9.47
CA PRO A 76 13.60 -5.93 10.56
C PRO A 76 14.94 -5.37 10.05
N LYS A 77 15.48 -5.95 8.97
CA LYS A 77 16.72 -5.50 8.34
C LYS A 77 16.67 -4.07 7.80
N TYR A 78 15.47 -3.55 7.51
CA TYR A 78 15.32 -2.18 7.00
C TYR A 78 15.32 -1.13 8.11
N GLY A 79 14.98 -1.51 9.36
CA GLY A 79 15.14 -0.66 10.54
C GLY A 79 14.15 0.49 10.67
N TYR A 80 13.05 0.51 9.89
CA TYR A 80 12.08 1.62 9.90
C TYR A 80 11.24 1.73 11.17
N SER A 81 11.21 0.70 12.01
CA SER A 81 10.58 0.76 13.34
C SER A 81 11.48 1.36 14.43
N ARG A 82 12.74 1.68 14.11
CA ARG A 82 13.69 2.26 15.06
C ARG A 82 13.21 3.62 15.58
N GLY A 83 13.31 3.84 16.88
CA GLY A 83 12.90 5.08 17.53
C GLY A 83 11.41 5.18 17.85
N PHE A 84 10.61 4.18 17.53
CA PHE A 84 9.19 4.14 17.87
C PHE A 84 8.92 3.25 19.09
N ASP A 85 8.22 3.82 20.11
CA ASP A 85 7.76 3.11 21.32
C ASP A 85 6.61 2.15 21.00
N PHE A 86 5.76 2.52 20.05
CA PHE A 86 4.61 1.74 19.60
C PHE A 86 4.68 1.51 18.10
N VAL A 87 4.48 0.28 17.69
CA VAL A 87 4.46 -0.12 16.29
C VAL A 87 3.24 -1.00 16.03
N SER A 88 2.40 -0.63 15.07
CA SER A 88 1.28 -1.43 14.58
C SER A 88 1.41 -1.62 13.08
N PHE A 89 1.56 -2.88 12.66
CA PHE A 89 1.60 -3.26 11.25
C PHE A 89 0.30 -3.96 10.86
N ASN A 90 -0.35 -3.49 9.80
CA ASN A 90 -1.52 -4.11 9.19
C ASN A 90 -1.08 -4.95 7.99
N PRO A 91 -1.07 -6.30 8.10
CA PRO A 91 -0.57 -7.17 7.04
C PRO A 91 -1.55 -7.28 5.87
N GLY A 92 -1.01 -7.61 4.70
CA GLY A 92 -1.77 -8.01 3.51
C GLY A 92 -1.83 -6.99 2.39
N GLN A 93 -1.26 -5.79 2.57
CA GLN A 93 -1.18 -4.80 1.50
C GLN A 93 -0.07 -5.16 0.52
N GLU A 94 -0.18 -4.70 -0.73
CA GLU A 94 0.73 -5.08 -1.81
C GLU A 94 0.83 -6.60 -1.92
N LEU A 95 2.00 -7.12 -2.19
CA LEU A 95 2.30 -8.54 -2.25
C LEU A 95 3.00 -8.98 -0.95
N ASP A 96 2.31 -8.87 0.19
CA ASP A 96 2.86 -9.33 1.48
C ASP A 96 2.96 -10.87 1.53
N HIS A 97 3.93 -11.41 0.79
CA HIS A 97 4.18 -12.85 0.69
C HIS A 97 4.50 -13.52 2.03
N THR A 98 4.92 -12.74 3.03
CA THR A 98 5.39 -13.32 4.29
C THR A 98 4.28 -13.64 5.28
N SER A 99 3.15 -12.93 5.20
CA SER A 99 2.07 -13.09 6.18
C SER A 99 1.11 -14.23 5.86
N PHE A 100 1.02 -14.62 4.58
CA PHE A 100 -0.01 -15.56 4.09
C PHE A 100 0.54 -16.65 3.15
N ALA A 101 1.86 -16.89 3.18
CA ALA A 101 2.51 -17.83 2.26
C ALA A 101 1.95 -19.25 2.32
N ASP A 102 1.59 -19.72 3.51
CA ASP A 102 1.08 -21.08 3.75
C ASP A 102 -0.46 -21.17 3.68
N VAL A 103 -1.15 -20.08 3.36
CA VAL A 103 -2.61 -20.08 3.27
C VAL A 103 -3.04 -20.59 1.90
N PRO A 104 -3.82 -21.67 1.80
CA PRO A 104 -4.34 -22.13 0.52
C PRO A 104 -5.36 -21.12 -0.03
N LEU A 105 -5.32 -20.90 -1.34
CA LEU A 105 -6.37 -20.12 -2.02
C LEU A 105 -7.66 -20.93 -2.07
N ASP A 106 -8.79 -20.27 -1.77
CA ASP A 106 -10.12 -20.85 -1.98
C ASP A 106 -10.27 -21.22 -3.48
N PRO A 107 -10.61 -22.47 -3.82
CA PRO A 107 -10.78 -22.91 -5.19
C PRO A 107 -11.85 -22.13 -5.98
N ALA A 108 -12.74 -21.42 -5.31
CA ALA A 108 -13.72 -20.53 -5.93
C ALA A 108 -13.13 -19.21 -6.42
N LEU A 109 -11.95 -18.80 -5.88
CA LEU A 109 -11.26 -17.60 -6.28
C LEU A 109 -10.23 -17.92 -7.38
N LYS A 110 -10.42 -17.35 -8.54
CA LYS A 110 -9.55 -17.59 -9.71
C LYS A 110 -8.84 -16.28 -10.05
N PRO A 111 -7.49 -16.26 -10.07
CA PRO A 111 -6.73 -15.04 -10.41
C PRO A 111 -7.16 -14.39 -11.73
N GLU A 112 -7.50 -15.19 -12.72
CA GLU A 112 -7.96 -14.74 -14.04
C GLU A 112 -9.27 -13.92 -14.01
N ASP A 113 -10.09 -14.06 -12.97
CA ASP A 113 -11.32 -13.29 -12.80
C ASP A 113 -11.07 -11.87 -12.27
N TYR A 114 -9.82 -11.55 -11.88
CA TYR A 114 -9.39 -10.27 -11.29
C TYR A 114 -8.41 -9.48 -12.15
N THR A 115 -8.33 -9.85 -13.43
CA THR A 115 -7.57 -9.12 -14.45
C THR A 115 -8.26 -9.23 -15.80
N SER A 116 -7.87 -8.41 -16.78
CA SER A 116 -8.37 -8.59 -18.13
C SER A 116 -7.84 -9.86 -18.75
N PRO A 117 -8.69 -10.69 -19.38
CA PRO A 117 -8.23 -11.85 -20.13
C PRO A 117 -7.19 -11.52 -21.21
N THR A 118 -7.28 -10.33 -21.82
CA THR A 118 -6.33 -9.88 -22.85
C THR A 118 -4.95 -9.55 -22.30
N MET A 119 -4.84 -9.34 -20.98
CA MET A 119 -3.54 -9.12 -20.31
C MET A 119 -2.74 -10.41 -20.16
N VAL A 120 -3.40 -11.54 -20.04
CA VAL A 120 -2.76 -12.81 -19.63
C VAL A 120 -2.90 -13.93 -20.64
N PHE A 121 -3.92 -13.92 -21.52
CA PHE A 121 -4.18 -14.98 -22.48
C PHE A 121 -4.17 -14.46 -23.93
N ASN A 122 -3.61 -15.28 -24.83
CA ASN A 122 -3.71 -15.07 -26.26
C ASN A 122 -5.09 -15.54 -26.81
N GLU A 123 -5.32 -15.35 -28.10
CA GLU A 123 -6.57 -15.77 -28.79
C GLU A 123 -6.89 -17.27 -28.65
N LYS A 124 -5.90 -18.09 -28.31
CA LYS A 124 -6.07 -19.55 -28.12
C LYS A 124 -6.36 -19.91 -26.66
N GLY A 125 -6.36 -18.93 -25.73
CA GLY A 125 -6.53 -19.17 -24.31
C GLY A 125 -5.26 -19.69 -23.61
N GLU A 126 -4.08 -19.52 -24.21
CA GLU A 126 -2.79 -19.86 -23.62
C GLU A 126 -2.20 -18.60 -22.96
N VAL A 127 -1.46 -18.76 -21.85
CA VAL A 127 -0.75 -17.65 -21.20
C VAL A 127 0.25 -17.04 -22.17
N ILE A 128 0.27 -15.72 -22.28
CA ILE A 128 1.04 -14.98 -23.29
C ILE A 128 2.54 -15.17 -23.09
N ASP A 129 3.03 -14.99 -21.87
CA ASP A 129 4.46 -15.01 -21.52
C ASP A 129 4.68 -15.17 -20.00
N ASP A 130 5.94 -15.14 -19.58
CA ASP A 130 6.34 -15.27 -18.17
C ASP A 130 5.82 -14.12 -17.31
N ASP A 131 5.77 -12.88 -17.83
CA ASP A 131 5.22 -11.72 -17.10
C ASP A 131 3.73 -11.91 -16.80
N SER A 132 2.97 -12.50 -17.72
CA SER A 132 1.56 -12.86 -17.52
C SER A 132 1.39 -13.96 -16.48
N THR A 133 2.29 -14.93 -16.46
CA THR A 133 2.32 -15.98 -15.42
C THR A 133 2.59 -15.35 -14.06
N GLN A 134 3.58 -14.47 -13.97
CA GLN A 134 3.91 -13.75 -12.73
C GLN A 134 2.73 -12.91 -12.24
N LEU A 135 2.05 -12.19 -13.14
CA LEU A 135 0.86 -11.39 -12.79
C LEU A 135 -0.24 -12.25 -12.15
N LEU A 136 -0.54 -13.42 -12.72
CA LEU A 136 -1.52 -14.35 -12.14
C LEU A 136 -1.09 -14.89 -10.77
N ASP A 137 0.19 -15.19 -10.59
CA ASP A 137 0.73 -15.65 -9.32
C ASP A 137 0.62 -14.56 -8.23
N GLU A 138 0.87 -13.31 -8.58
CA GLU A 138 0.75 -12.16 -7.69
C GLU A 138 -0.70 -11.87 -7.33
N ILE A 139 -1.62 -11.91 -8.30
CA ILE A 139 -3.07 -11.84 -8.01
C ILE A 139 -3.48 -12.99 -7.09
N GLY A 140 -3.01 -14.21 -7.34
CA GLY A 140 -3.27 -15.36 -6.47
C GLY A 140 -2.73 -15.15 -5.04
N CYS A 141 -1.56 -14.54 -4.88
CA CYS A 141 -1.02 -14.15 -3.58
C CYS A 141 -1.93 -13.14 -2.88
N PHE A 142 -2.32 -12.10 -3.57
CA PHE A 142 -3.24 -11.08 -3.08
C PHE A 142 -4.59 -11.68 -2.66
N LEU A 143 -5.18 -12.56 -3.46
CA LEU A 143 -6.45 -13.21 -3.14
C LEU A 143 -6.37 -14.09 -1.89
N ARG A 144 -5.24 -14.79 -1.63
CA ARG A 144 -5.03 -15.52 -0.38
C ARG A 144 -5.12 -14.62 0.85
N GLN A 145 -4.65 -13.39 0.71
CA GLN A 145 -4.70 -12.40 1.78
C GLN A 145 -6.12 -11.86 1.98
N GLN A 146 -6.86 -11.68 0.88
CA GLN A 146 -8.17 -11.04 0.88
C GLN A 146 -9.34 -11.98 1.19
N GLN A 147 -9.21 -13.28 0.98
CA GLN A 147 -10.31 -14.25 1.12
C GLN A 147 -10.96 -14.28 2.53
N PHE A 148 -10.28 -13.74 3.55
CA PHE A 148 -10.81 -13.62 4.91
C PHE A 148 -11.26 -12.21 5.28
N ARG A 149 -11.10 -11.28 4.35
CA ARG A 149 -11.43 -9.88 4.56
C ARG A 149 -12.94 -9.66 4.39
N LYS A 150 -13.49 -8.76 5.20
CA LYS A 150 -14.83 -8.25 4.95
C LYS A 150 -14.78 -7.13 3.91
N PRO A 151 -15.80 -7.01 3.04
CA PRO A 151 -15.80 -5.98 2.00
C PRO A 151 -15.60 -4.54 2.51
N GLU A 152 -16.13 -4.24 3.70
CA GLU A 152 -16.02 -2.92 4.34
C GLU A 152 -14.70 -2.67 5.08
N ASP A 153 -13.80 -3.66 5.13
CA ASP A 153 -12.58 -3.63 5.93
C ASP A 153 -11.34 -3.40 5.04
N SER A 154 -11.21 -2.20 4.49
CA SER A 154 -10.07 -1.82 3.66
C SER A 154 -8.79 -1.60 4.50
N TYR A 155 -7.61 -1.70 3.87
CA TYR A 155 -6.32 -1.48 4.55
C TYR A 155 -6.22 -0.10 5.16
N ILE A 156 -6.56 0.94 4.41
CA ILE A 156 -6.59 2.30 4.92
C ILE A 156 -7.51 2.44 6.14
N SER A 157 -8.67 1.77 6.14
CA SER A 157 -9.59 1.78 7.28
C SER A 157 -8.97 1.15 8.51
N ARG A 158 -8.22 0.06 8.37
CA ARG A 158 -7.50 -0.59 9.48
C ARG A 158 -6.40 0.31 10.02
N VAL A 159 -5.56 0.86 9.15
CA VAL A 159 -4.49 1.78 9.52
C VAL A 159 -5.05 3.00 10.26
N MET A 160 -6.10 3.62 9.75
CA MET A 160 -6.72 4.77 10.38
C MET A 160 -7.40 4.42 11.71
N THR A 161 -8.02 3.24 11.82
CA THR A 161 -8.62 2.75 13.07
C THR A 161 -7.56 2.53 14.13
N ASP A 162 -6.43 1.91 13.79
CA ASP A 162 -5.32 1.71 14.72
C ASP A 162 -4.71 3.03 15.18
N ALA A 163 -4.52 3.97 14.26
CA ALA A 163 -4.02 5.30 14.57
C ALA A 163 -4.98 6.05 15.53
N GLN A 164 -6.29 6.02 15.26
CA GLN A 164 -7.30 6.62 16.13
C GLN A 164 -7.36 5.95 17.50
N ASN A 165 -7.26 4.62 17.55
CA ASN A 165 -7.24 3.86 18.79
C ASN A 165 -6.00 4.22 19.64
N TRP A 166 -4.83 4.36 19.01
CA TRP A 166 -3.64 4.80 19.73
C TRP A 166 -3.81 6.22 20.29
N LEU A 167 -4.29 7.15 19.48
CA LEU A 167 -4.52 8.54 19.90
C LEU A 167 -5.53 8.65 21.06
N SER A 168 -6.59 7.85 21.04
CA SER A 168 -7.71 7.95 21.98
C SER A 168 -7.46 7.19 23.26
N ASN A 169 -6.88 5.97 23.17
CA ASN A 169 -6.92 4.98 24.22
C ASN A 169 -5.56 4.52 24.74
N ARG A 170 -4.47 4.69 23.96
CA ARG A 170 -3.18 4.07 24.31
C ARG A 170 -2.11 5.06 24.74
N ARG A 171 -2.07 6.25 24.14
CA ARG A 171 -1.04 7.24 24.49
C ARG A 171 -1.26 7.87 25.86
N ASP A 172 -0.20 8.25 26.51
CA ASP A 172 -0.25 9.14 27.67
C ASP A 172 -0.61 10.58 27.23
N LYS A 173 -1.77 11.05 27.66
CA LYS A 173 -2.32 12.35 27.26
C LYS A 173 -1.57 13.55 27.87
N THR A 174 -0.67 13.32 28.81
CA THR A 174 0.14 14.37 29.45
C THR A 174 1.46 14.62 28.72
N ARG A 175 1.85 13.75 27.80
CA ARG A 175 3.12 13.85 27.07
C ARG A 175 2.90 14.25 25.61
N PRO A 176 3.81 15.05 25.02
CA PRO A 176 3.82 15.27 23.58
C PRO A 176 4.11 13.98 22.83
N PHE A 177 3.76 13.92 21.56
CA PHE A 177 3.93 12.72 20.77
C PHE A 177 4.32 13.01 19.32
N LEU A 178 4.93 12.02 18.68
CA LEU A 178 5.04 11.83 17.23
C LEU A 178 4.18 10.63 16.85
N LEU A 179 3.24 10.81 15.94
CA LEU A 179 2.52 9.72 15.30
C LEU A 179 2.83 9.73 13.81
N TRP A 180 3.44 8.66 13.31
CA TRP A 180 3.63 8.40 11.90
C TRP A 180 2.58 7.41 11.41
N VAL A 181 1.75 7.84 10.49
CA VAL A 181 0.75 6.98 9.84
C VAL A 181 1.16 6.84 8.38
N ASP A 182 1.33 5.61 7.93
CA ASP A 182 1.80 5.29 6.59
C ASP A 182 0.86 4.26 5.97
N SER A 183 0.02 4.69 5.04
CA SER A 183 -0.80 3.78 4.24
C SER A 183 -0.22 3.66 2.85
N PHE A 184 -0.22 2.43 2.34
CA PHE A 184 0.26 2.13 1.02
C PHE A 184 -0.77 2.47 -0.05
N ASP A 185 -2.07 2.52 0.31
CA ASP A 185 -3.11 3.01 -0.58
C ASP A 185 -2.79 4.44 -1.07
N PRO A 186 -2.96 4.75 -2.36
CA PRO A 186 -3.66 3.99 -3.43
C PRO A 186 -2.74 3.14 -4.32
N HIS A 187 -1.68 2.53 -3.80
CA HIS A 187 -0.85 1.58 -4.54
C HIS A 187 -1.66 0.32 -4.91
N GLU A 188 -1.35 -0.29 -6.04
CA GLU A 188 -1.92 -1.60 -6.37
C GLU A 188 -1.47 -2.68 -5.36
N PRO A 189 -2.23 -3.77 -5.20
CA PRO A 189 -3.49 -4.13 -5.88
C PRO A 189 -4.67 -3.24 -5.47
N TRP A 190 -5.48 -2.83 -6.46
CA TRP A 190 -6.66 -2.00 -6.24
C TRP A 190 -7.86 -2.85 -5.85
N ASP A 191 -8.35 -2.66 -4.65
CA ASP A 191 -9.37 -3.51 -4.06
C ASP A 191 -10.53 -2.72 -3.41
N PRO A 192 -11.21 -1.85 -4.17
CA PRO A 192 -12.34 -1.12 -3.64
C PRO A 192 -13.42 -2.06 -3.11
N GLU A 193 -14.21 -1.59 -2.15
CA GLU A 193 -15.28 -2.36 -1.50
C GLU A 193 -16.23 -3.03 -2.51
N SER A 194 -16.52 -2.35 -3.62
CA SER A 194 -17.37 -2.86 -4.70
C SER A 194 -16.89 -4.18 -5.30
N VAL A 195 -15.57 -4.37 -5.44
CA VAL A 195 -14.97 -5.63 -5.95
C VAL A 195 -15.37 -6.82 -5.09
N TRP A 196 -15.31 -6.66 -3.76
CA TRP A 196 -15.59 -7.73 -2.81
C TRP A 196 -17.09 -7.96 -2.58
N LYS A 197 -17.90 -6.96 -2.86
CA LYS A 197 -19.37 -7.08 -2.85
C LYS A 197 -19.95 -7.59 -4.17
N GLY A 198 -19.13 -7.62 -5.23
CA GLY A 198 -19.62 -7.91 -6.59
C GLY A 198 -20.55 -6.82 -7.12
N GLU A 199 -20.36 -5.59 -6.66
CA GLU A 199 -21.14 -4.41 -7.05
C GLU A 199 -20.44 -3.65 -8.18
N PRO A 200 -21.17 -2.90 -9.02
CA PRO A 200 -20.54 -2.01 -9.99
C PRO A 200 -19.60 -0.99 -9.32
N CYS A 201 -18.48 -0.69 -9.99
CA CYS A 201 -17.58 0.35 -9.52
C CYS A 201 -18.31 1.70 -9.40
N PRO A 202 -18.27 2.39 -8.25
CA PRO A 202 -19.00 3.63 -8.06
C PRO A 202 -18.48 4.79 -8.94
N TYR A 203 -17.26 4.70 -9.44
CA TYR A 203 -16.65 5.70 -10.33
C TYR A 203 -16.87 5.39 -11.81
N ASP A 204 -17.24 4.14 -12.13
CA ASP A 204 -17.50 3.67 -13.49
C ASP A 204 -18.53 2.54 -13.47
N PRO A 205 -19.81 2.88 -13.16
CA PRO A 205 -20.85 1.87 -12.96
C PRO A 205 -21.29 1.15 -14.25
N GLU A 206 -20.88 1.64 -15.41
CA GLU A 206 -21.16 1.03 -16.72
C GLU A 206 -20.08 0.02 -17.17
N TYR A 207 -19.01 -0.11 -16.41
CA TYR A 207 -17.97 -1.11 -16.70
C TYR A 207 -18.47 -2.51 -16.33
N VAL A 208 -18.42 -3.43 -17.29
CA VAL A 208 -18.91 -4.82 -17.17
C VAL A 208 -17.78 -5.87 -17.32
N GLY A 209 -16.52 -5.42 -17.38
CA GLY A 209 -15.36 -6.32 -17.43
C GLY A 209 -14.99 -6.87 -16.05
N ASN A 210 -13.96 -7.72 -16.03
CA ASN A 210 -13.37 -8.20 -14.78
C ASN A 210 -12.82 -7.04 -13.95
N PRO A 211 -12.81 -7.12 -12.62
CA PRO A 211 -12.08 -6.20 -11.78
C PRO A 211 -10.59 -6.21 -12.13
N LEU A 212 -10.00 -5.02 -12.33
CA LEU A 212 -8.58 -4.87 -12.65
C LEU A 212 -7.84 -4.50 -11.36
N VAL A 213 -7.51 -5.50 -10.55
CA VAL A 213 -6.90 -5.27 -9.23
C VAL A 213 -5.38 -5.02 -9.31
N LEU A 214 -4.75 -5.46 -10.39
CA LEU A 214 -3.31 -5.31 -10.60
C LEU A 214 -3.03 -5.10 -12.10
N ALA A 215 -2.18 -4.12 -12.42
CA ALA A 215 -1.71 -3.90 -13.78
C ALA A 215 -0.41 -4.66 -14.05
N PRO A 216 -0.17 -5.14 -15.27
CA PRO A 216 1.11 -5.76 -15.61
C PRO A 216 2.24 -4.74 -15.64
N TRP A 217 3.44 -5.13 -15.25
CA TRP A 217 4.66 -4.30 -15.30
C TRP A 217 5.38 -4.34 -16.65
N THR A 218 4.67 -4.56 -17.71
CA THR A 218 5.13 -4.71 -19.08
C THR A 218 4.39 -3.74 -20.00
N PRO A 219 4.86 -3.48 -21.23
CA PRO A 219 4.10 -2.67 -22.17
C PRO A 219 2.68 -3.17 -22.34
N ILE A 220 1.72 -2.26 -22.21
CA ILE A 220 0.28 -2.58 -22.22
C ILE A 220 -0.34 -2.59 -23.63
N GLU A 221 0.41 -2.19 -24.66
CA GLU A 221 -0.08 -2.18 -26.04
C GLU A 221 -0.54 -3.58 -26.45
N GLY A 222 -1.81 -3.68 -26.86
CA GLY A 222 -2.45 -4.94 -27.25
C GLY A 222 -2.83 -5.87 -26.10
N ARG A 223 -2.56 -5.49 -24.84
CA ARG A 223 -2.90 -6.27 -23.65
C ARG A 223 -4.07 -5.71 -22.85
N ILE A 224 -4.36 -4.42 -23.04
CA ILE A 224 -5.44 -3.73 -22.37
C ILE A 224 -6.25 -2.95 -23.41
N THR A 225 -7.55 -2.99 -23.30
CA THR A 225 -8.44 -2.24 -24.17
C THR A 225 -8.49 -0.76 -23.78
N GLU A 226 -8.92 0.11 -24.71
CA GLU A 226 -9.14 1.53 -24.42
C GLU A 226 -10.15 1.72 -23.30
N ARG A 227 -11.22 0.90 -23.27
CA ARG A 227 -12.26 0.92 -22.24
C ARG A 227 -11.72 0.54 -20.84
N GLU A 228 -10.82 -0.43 -20.77
CA GLU A 228 -10.15 -0.82 -19.52
C GLU A 228 -9.19 0.27 -19.04
N CYS A 229 -8.47 0.93 -19.96
CA CYS A 229 -7.64 2.08 -19.62
C CYS A 229 -8.47 3.24 -19.05
N GLU A 230 -9.66 3.48 -19.58
CA GLU A 230 -10.59 4.48 -19.05
C GLU A 230 -11.09 4.11 -17.66
N HIS A 231 -11.37 2.82 -17.43
CA HIS A 231 -11.84 2.31 -16.14
C HIS A 231 -10.79 2.45 -15.02
N ILE A 232 -9.52 2.26 -15.33
CA ILE A 232 -8.42 2.39 -14.35
C ILE A 232 -8.15 3.86 -13.96
N ARG A 233 -8.49 4.84 -14.81
CA ARG A 233 -8.26 6.27 -14.59
C ARG A 233 -9.26 6.88 -13.62
#